data_1239d0bc8b9b37b289a10b8ab5198fba
#
_entry.id   1239d0bc8b9b37b289a10b8ab5198fba
#
_cell.length_a   1.000
_cell.length_b   1.000
_cell.length_c   1.000
_cell.angle_alpha   90.00
_cell.angle_beta   90.00
_cell.angle_gamma   90.00
#
_symmetry.space_group_name_H-M   'P 1'
#
loop_
_entity.id
_entity.type
_entity.pdbx_description
1 polymer ?
#
loop_
_entity_poly.entity_id
_entity_poly.type
_entity_poly.pdbx_seq_one_letter_code
_entity_poly.pdbx_strand_id
1 'polypeptide(L)'
;IISRGYKRKTSGMIILSDKDDFRTVGDEPIQYFKKFKNEVKVMVSENRVNALNVNETDKIDVNILDDAYQQRLVKPDMNILLSSIKRPFYNDYIFPVGMLREYRKNANRADFLIFSGCLVWYY
;
A
#
# COMPACT_ATOMS: atom_id res chain seq x y z
N ILE A 1 9.37 -0.56 2.32
CA ILE A 1 7.90 -0.56 2.15
C ILE A 1 7.29 0.38 3.17
N ILE A 2 6.38 1.26 2.75
CA ILE A 2 5.68 2.20 3.61
C ILE A 2 4.17 1.93 3.52
N SER A 3 3.56 1.50 4.62
CA SER A 3 2.13 1.26 4.74
C SER A 3 1.47 2.23 5.73
N ARG A 4 0.15 2.28 5.76
CA ARG A 4 -0.61 3.06 6.74
C ARG A 4 -0.69 2.36 8.11
N GLY A 5 -0.62 1.05 8.12
CA GLY A 5 -0.89 0.26 9.31
C GLY A 5 -2.38 0.26 9.66
N TYR A 6 -3.22 -0.23 8.75
CA TYR A 6 -4.67 -0.27 8.97
C TYR A 6 -5.03 -1.01 10.26
N LYS A 7 -5.95 -0.43 11.04
CA LYS A 7 -6.42 -0.94 12.36
C LYS A 7 -5.36 -1.10 13.46
N ARG A 8 -4.16 -0.55 13.28
CA ARG A 8 -3.17 -0.52 14.37
C ARG A 8 -3.66 0.34 15.54
N LYS A 9 -3.21 0.03 16.75
CA LYS A 9 -3.55 0.78 17.97
C LYS A 9 -2.62 1.97 18.25
N THR A 10 -1.52 2.05 17.53
CA THR A 10 -0.52 3.11 17.65
C THR A 10 -0.77 4.22 16.65
N SER A 11 -0.10 5.34 16.81
CA SER A 11 -0.07 6.47 15.88
C SER A 11 1.36 6.93 15.60
N GLY A 12 1.52 7.77 14.58
CA GLY A 12 2.82 8.27 14.17
C GLY A 12 3.61 7.28 13.32
N MET A 13 4.87 7.59 13.07
CA MET A 13 5.76 6.76 12.27
C MET A 13 6.44 5.70 13.15
N ILE A 14 6.44 4.46 12.69
CA ILE A 14 7.15 3.34 13.31
C ILE A 14 7.95 2.61 12.24
N ILE A 15 9.24 2.40 12.49
CA ILE A 15 10.08 1.46 11.73
C ILE A 15 9.93 0.11 12.41
N LEU A 16 9.50 -0.91 11.67
CA LEU A 16 9.22 -2.23 12.23
C LEU A 16 10.48 -2.91 12.75
N SER A 17 10.30 -3.64 13.84
CA SER A 17 11.30 -4.44 14.53
C SER A 17 10.72 -5.77 15.01
N ASP A 18 11.55 -6.68 15.51
CA ASP A 18 11.09 -7.96 16.06
C ASP A 18 10.18 -7.85 17.30
N LYS A 19 10.11 -6.66 17.90
CA LYS A 19 9.25 -6.38 19.06
C LYS A 19 7.82 -6.01 18.68
N ASP A 20 7.57 -5.75 17.40
CA ASP A 20 6.28 -5.31 16.91
C ASP A 20 5.35 -6.48 16.59
N ASP A 21 4.06 -6.25 16.78
CA ASP A 21 3.00 -7.19 16.46
C ASP A 21 1.91 -6.52 15.58
N PHE A 22 0.91 -7.31 15.17
CA PHE A 22 -0.19 -6.80 14.35
C PHE A 22 -1.01 -5.70 15.03
N ARG A 23 -0.97 -5.61 16.37
CA ARG A 23 -1.69 -4.57 17.12
C ARG A 23 -0.95 -3.24 17.07
N THR A 24 0.37 -3.29 17.03
CA THR A 24 1.22 -2.09 17.00
C THR A 24 1.38 -1.52 15.60
N VAL A 25 1.45 -2.36 14.56
CA VAL A 25 1.78 -1.91 13.19
C VAL A 25 0.75 -2.29 12.13
N GLY A 26 -0.20 -3.18 12.43
CA GLY A 26 -1.19 -3.72 11.48
C GLY A 26 -0.76 -5.05 10.86
N ASP A 27 -1.74 -5.76 10.28
CA ASP A 27 -1.54 -7.15 9.80
C ASP A 27 -0.66 -7.23 8.56
N GLU A 28 -0.88 -6.35 7.58
CA GLU A 28 -0.12 -6.34 6.32
C GLU A 28 1.34 -5.97 6.55
N PRO A 29 1.68 -4.87 7.27
CA PRO A 29 3.07 -4.51 7.54
C PRO A 29 3.84 -5.61 8.27
N ILE A 30 3.23 -6.28 9.25
CA ILE A 30 3.92 -7.36 9.98
C ILE A 30 4.16 -8.58 9.08
N GLN A 31 3.28 -8.85 8.10
CA GLN A 31 3.51 -9.90 7.10
C GLN A 31 4.69 -9.57 6.19
N TYR A 32 4.79 -8.32 5.72
CA TYR A 32 5.94 -7.87 4.92
C TYR A 32 7.23 -8.01 5.73
N PHE A 33 7.25 -7.53 6.96
CA PHE A 33 8.42 -7.62 7.84
C PHE A 33 8.88 -9.06 8.05
N LYS A 34 7.95 -9.98 8.35
CA LYS A 34 8.26 -11.40 8.54
C LYS A 34 8.73 -12.10 7.27
N LYS A 35 8.16 -11.70 6.12
CA LYS A 35 8.50 -12.30 4.82
C LYS A 35 9.88 -11.88 4.33
N PHE A 36 10.19 -10.60 4.42
CA PHE A 36 11.41 -10.04 3.86
C PHE A 36 12.52 -9.83 4.89
N LYS A 37 12.20 -9.88 6.19
CA LYS A 37 13.16 -9.73 7.29
C LYS A 37 14.08 -8.51 7.09
N ASN A 38 15.39 -8.73 7.11
CA ASN A 38 16.40 -7.68 7.01
C ASN A 38 16.65 -7.19 5.58
N GLU A 39 16.03 -7.80 4.56
CA GLU A 39 16.24 -7.41 3.17
C GLU A 39 15.47 -6.13 2.83
N VAL A 40 14.37 -5.86 3.56
CA VAL A 40 13.48 -4.74 3.27
C VAL A 40 13.13 -3.99 4.54
N LYS A 41 13.39 -2.68 4.55
CA LYS A 41 12.90 -1.81 5.61
C LYS A 41 11.38 -1.63 5.48
N VAL A 42 10.64 -1.98 6.53
CA VAL A 42 9.19 -1.81 6.60
C VAL A 42 8.84 -0.72 7.60
N MET A 43 7.97 0.18 7.21
CA MET A 43 7.55 1.32 8.02
C MET A 43 6.03 1.47 7.97
N VAL A 44 5.44 1.97 9.04
CA VAL A 44 4.06 2.44 9.06
C VAL A 44 4.01 3.91 9.41
N SER A 45 3.18 4.67 8.70
CA SER A 45 2.97 6.09 8.95
C SER A 45 1.67 6.56 8.32
N GLU A 46 0.90 7.38 9.01
CA GLU A 46 -0.25 8.10 8.43
C GLU A 46 0.23 9.15 7.42
N ASN A 47 1.36 9.80 7.73
CA ASN A 47 2.00 10.78 6.85
C ASN A 47 3.14 10.12 6.06
N ARG A 48 2.85 9.77 4.78
CA ARG A 48 3.82 9.14 3.88
C ARG A 48 5.01 10.04 3.56
N VAL A 49 4.80 11.36 3.52
CA VAL A 49 5.88 12.33 3.24
C VAL A 49 6.95 12.25 4.33
N ASN A 50 6.55 12.22 5.61
CA ASN A 50 7.50 12.08 6.70
C ASN A 50 8.31 10.79 6.62
N ALA A 51 7.67 9.67 6.25
CA ALA A 51 8.36 8.39 6.10
C ALA A 51 9.35 8.39 4.91
N LEU A 52 8.99 9.06 3.82
CA LEU A 52 9.88 9.22 2.67
C LEU A 52 11.10 10.06 3.01
N ASN A 53 10.95 11.17 3.72
CA ASN A 53 12.06 12.02 4.14
C ASN A 53 13.08 11.26 5.00
N VAL A 54 12.63 10.36 5.87
CA VAL A 54 13.53 9.48 6.65
C VAL A 54 14.28 8.52 5.73
N ASN A 55 13.61 7.97 4.72
CA ASN A 55 14.24 7.05 3.77
C ASN A 55 15.28 7.74 2.86
N GLU A 56 15.11 9.00 2.53
CA GLU A 56 16.14 9.78 1.81
C GLU A 56 17.45 9.84 2.59
N THR A 57 17.35 10.05 3.92
CA THR A 57 18.54 10.07 4.79
C THR A 57 19.25 8.70 4.84
N ASP A 58 18.47 7.63 4.78
CA ASP A 58 18.98 6.25 4.82
C ASP A 58 19.45 5.72 3.45
N LYS A 59 19.39 6.53 2.39
CA LYS A 59 19.78 6.17 1.02
C LYS A 59 19.05 4.92 0.49
N ILE A 60 17.74 4.88 0.70
CA ILE A 60 16.88 3.81 0.17
C ILE A 60 16.70 3.99 -1.34
N ASP A 61 17.02 2.98 -2.13
CA ASP A 61 16.95 3.03 -3.60
C ASP A 61 15.52 3.06 -4.13
N VAL A 62 14.61 2.29 -3.51
CA VAL A 62 13.22 2.15 -3.95
C VAL A 62 12.25 2.25 -2.78
N ASN A 63 11.28 3.15 -2.88
CA ASN A 63 10.19 3.29 -1.94
C ASN A 63 8.89 2.70 -2.51
N ILE A 64 8.36 1.66 -1.88
CA ILE A 64 7.06 1.08 -2.23
C ILE A 64 6.01 1.61 -1.23
N LEU A 65 5.03 2.34 -1.75
CA LEU A 65 3.90 2.84 -0.96
C LEU A 65 2.72 1.88 -1.10
N ASP A 66 2.39 1.19 -0.02
CA ASP A 66 1.29 0.25 0.02
C ASP A 66 -0.04 0.96 0.31
N ASP A 67 -1.11 0.56 -0.40
CA ASP A 67 -2.47 1.15 -0.36
C ASP A 67 -2.44 2.69 -0.42
N ALA A 68 -1.66 3.24 -1.36
CA ALA A 68 -1.38 4.67 -1.42
C ALA A 68 -1.95 5.38 -2.66
N TYR A 69 -2.73 4.71 -3.49
CA TYR A 69 -3.22 5.29 -4.75
C TYR A 69 -4.02 6.59 -4.56
N GLN A 70 -4.72 6.75 -3.42
CA GLN A 70 -5.42 7.97 -3.03
C GLN A 70 -4.53 9.05 -2.42
N GLN A 71 -3.25 8.74 -2.16
CA GLN A 71 -2.30 9.68 -1.53
C GLN A 71 -1.75 10.66 -2.57
N ARG A 72 -2.31 11.87 -2.60
CA ARG A 72 -1.99 12.89 -3.62
C ARG A 72 -0.86 13.84 -3.23
N LEU A 73 -0.40 13.79 -1.99
CA LEU A 73 0.72 14.62 -1.52
C LEU A 73 2.09 14.12 -1.98
N VAL A 74 2.13 12.89 -2.48
CA VAL A 74 3.33 12.28 -3.06
C VAL A 74 3.08 12.05 -4.54
N LYS A 75 4.02 12.46 -5.37
CA LYS A 75 4.03 12.11 -6.79
C LYS A 75 4.99 10.94 -6.97
N PRO A 76 4.50 9.72 -7.17
CA PRO A 76 5.37 8.58 -7.41
C PRO A 76 5.90 8.59 -8.84
N ASP A 77 7.02 7.92 -9.08
CA ASP A 77 7.56 7.67 -10.42
C ASP A 77 6.74 6.62 -11.18
N MET A 78 6.06 5.73 -10.44
CA MET A 78 5.24 4.67 -11.00
C MET A 78 4.00 4.42 -10.13
N ASN A 79 2.83 4.37 -10.76
CA ASN A 79 1.56 4.00 -10.14
C ASN A 79 1.07 2.66 -10.67
N ILE A 80 0.89 1.70 -9.78
CA ILE A 80 0.30 0.40 -10.09
C ILE A 80 -1.08 0.33 -9.44
N LEU A 81 -2.13 0.20 -10.25
CA LEU A 81 -3.49 0.01 -9.76
C LEU A 81 -3.88 -1.46 -9.81
N LEU A 82 -4.27 -2.00 -8.66
CA LEU A 82 -4.79 -3.36 -8.56
C LEU A 82 -6.30 -3.34 -8.64
N SER A 83 -6.86 -4.25 -9.44
CA SER A 83 -8.31 -4.44 -9.56
C SER A 83 -8.67 -5.91 -9.50
N SER A 84 -9.74 -6.26 -8.80
CA SER A 84 -10.26 -7.62 -8.80
C SER A 84 -10.93 -7.94 -10.13
N ILE A 85 -10.67 -9.11 -10.71
CA ILE A 85 -11.41 -9.62 -11.88
C ILE A 85 -12.88 -9.85 -11.54
N LYS A 86 -13.18 -10.34 -10.34
CA LYS A 86 -14.55 -10.62 -9.92
C LYS A 86 -15.38 -9.34 -9.75
N ARG A 87 -14.74 -8.23 -9.44
CA ARG A 87 -15.36 -6.92 -9.30
C ARG A 87 -14.42 -5.84 -9.83
N PRO A 88 -14.34 -5.70 -11.17
CA PRO A 88 -13.43 -4.76 -11.77
C PRO A 88 -13.87 -3.31 -11.49
N PHE A 89 -12.88 -2.43 -11.25
CA PHE A 89 -13.13 -1.04 -10.87
C PHE A 89 -14.00 -0.29 -11.89
N TYR A 90 -13.93 -0.63 -13.16
CA TYR A 90 -14.70 0.03 -14.22
C TYR A 90 -16.20 -0.32 -14.20
N ASN A 91 -16.60 -1.40 -13.51
CA ASN A 91 -17.99 -1.81 -13.30
C ASN A 91 -18.50 -1.50 -11.89
N ASP A 92 -17.67 -0.87 -11.05
CA ASP A 92 -18.06 -0.55 -9.67
C ASP A 92 -18.38 0.94 -9.51
N TYR A 93 -19.02 1.31 -8.40
CA TYR A 93 -19.46 2.66 -8.07
C TYR A 93 -18.74 3.16 -6.82
N ILE A 94 -18.77 4.47 -6.61
CA ILE A 94 -18.21 5.09 -5.41
C ILE A 94 -19.02 4.66 -4.18
N PHE A 95 -18.30 4.47 -3.08
CA PHE A 95 -18.94 4.27 -1.77
C PHE A 95 -19.93 5.41 -1.45
N PRO A 96 -21.14 5.13 -0.89
CA PRO A 96 -21.58 3.81 -0.36
C PRO A 96 -22.29 2.91 -1.39
N VAL A 97 -22.53 3.35 -2.61
CA VAL A 97 -23.26 2.58 -3.66
C VAL A 97 -22.40 1.39 -4.14
N GLY A 98 -21.11 1.57 -4.21
CA GLY A 98 -20.11 0.54 -4.52
C GLY A 98 -18.96 0.59 -3.53
N MET A 99 -17.79 0.10 -3.95
CA MET A 99 -16.60 0.00 -3.10
C MET A 99 -15.44 0.91 -3.54
N LEU A 100 -15.66 1.71 -4.59
CA LEU A 100 -14.61 2.63 -5.05
C LEU A 100 -14.41 3.76 -4.04
N ARG A 101 -13.16 4.03 -3.71
CA ARG A 101 -12.75 5.16 -2.86
C ARG A 101 -12.66 6.48 -3.63
N GLU A 102 -12.64 6.43 -4.99
CA GLU A 102 -12.58 7.58 -5.88
C GLU A 102 -13.19 7.28 -7.25
N TYR A 103 -13.40 8.31 -8.08
CA TYR A 103 -13.99 8.16 -9.42
C TYR A 103 -13.15 7.25 -10.33
N ARG A 104 -13.83 6.43 -11.15
CA ARG A 104 -13.21 5.53 -12.14
C ARG A 104 -12.18 6.23 -13.03
N LYS A 105 -12.45 7.47 -13.44
CA LYS A 105 -11.54 8.29 -14.26
C LYS A 105 -10.17 8.51 -13.63
N ASN A 106 -10.08 8.39 -12.32
CA ASN A 106 -8.81 8.57 -11.61
C ASN A 106 -7.85 7.40 -11.84
N ALA A 107 -8.34 6.27 -12.39
CA ALA A 107 -7.49 5.17 -12.85
C ALA A 107 -6.52 5.60 -13.97
N ASN A 108 -6.81 6.70 -14.68
CA ASN A 108 -5.90 7.27 -15.69
C ASN A 108 -4.55 7.73 -15.12
N ARG A 109 -4.38 7.78 -13.80
CA ARG A 109 -3.07 8.06 -13.18
C ARG A 109 -2.19 6.82 -13.10
N ALA A 110 -2.75 5.63 -13.34
CA ALA A 110 -2.00 4.38 -13.28
C ALA A 110 -1.13 4.22 -14.53
N ASP A 111 0.14 3.89 -14.32
CA ASP A 111 1.05 3.46 -15.37
C ASP A 111 0.81 1.99 -15.70
N PHE A 112 0.41 1.20 -14.69
CA PHE A 112 0.05 -0.21 -14.84
C PHE A 112 -1.27 -0.52 -14.15
N LEU A 113 -2.09 -1.33 -14.82
CA LEU A 113 -3.31 -1.90 -14.27
C LEU A 113 -3.17 -3.42 -14.18
N ILE A 114 -3.24 -3.96 -12.98
CA ILE A 114 -3.10 -5.38 -12.72
C ILE A 114 -4.44 -5.94 -12.22
N PHE A 115 -4.95 -6.97 -12.88
CA PHE A 115 -6.13 -7.70 -12.43
C PHE A 115 -5.72 -8.90 -11.58
N SER A 116 -6.25 -8.95 -10.36
CA SER A 116 -6.03 -10.03 -9.40
C SER A 116 -7.25 -10.95 -9.29
N GLY A 117 -7.04 -12.18 -8.80
CA GLY A 117 -8.11 -13.16 -8.61
C GLY A 117 -8.47 -13.94 -9.88
N CYS A 118 -7.54 -14.04 -10.85
CA CYS A 118 -7.66 -14.98 -11.95
C CYS A 118 -7.65 -16.40 -11.40
N LEU A 119 -8.61 -17.24 -11.85
CA LEU A 119 -8.51 -18.68 -11.69
C LEU A 119 -7.43 -19.16 -12.67
N VAL A 120 -6.27 -19.54 -12.16
CA VAL A 120 -5.28 -20.23 -12.96
C VAL A 120 -5.72 -21.70 -13.02
N TRP A 121 -6.22 -22.13 -14.17
CA TRP A 121 -6.43 -23.55 -14.43
C TRP A 121 -5.06 -24.15 -14.77
N TYR A 122 -4.52 -24.96 -13.86
CA TYR A 122 -3.41 -25.83 -14.20
C TYR A 122 -3.99 -27.04 -14.95
N TYR A 123 -3.62 -27.21 -16.23
CA TYR A 123 -3.81 -28.43 -16.98
C TYR A 123 -2.67 -29.40 -16.69
#